data_67b44015292030c4aee906fdab097bef
#
_entry.id   67b44015292030c4aee906fdab097bef
#
_cell.length_a   1.000
_cell.length_b   1.000
_cell.length_c   1.000
_cell.angle_alpha   90.00
_cell.angle_beta   90.00
_cell.angle_gamma   90.00
#
_symmetry.space_group_name_H-M   'P 1'
#
loop_
_entity.id
_entity.type
_entity.pdbx_description
1 polymer ?
#
loop_
_entity_poly.entity_id
_entity_poly.type
_entity_poly.pdbx_seq_one_letter_code
_entity_poly.pdbx_strand_id
1 'polypeptide(L)'
;MKLVDGEETVVLVTGSSANARAKDTPLAEWLRQEIDRRGGGMAYRRAIIVQDERYVRTPALHDHPTIAIGGPGTNDVAQHLSQILPLVIAKEERMFVQMHLDLRGYQIALWGMDADSTKSAVEAFVSEGLLDSLLTRIWSFRPTTVC
;
A
#
# COMPACT_ATOMS: atom_id res chain seq x y z
N MET A 1 -0.42 25.72 13.45
CA MET A 1 -1.30 24.72 12.98
C MET A 1 -0.72 23.89 11.88
N LYS A 2 -0.96 22.62 11.93
CA LYS A 2 -0.42 21.78 10.93
C LYS A 2 -1.32 21.80 9.72
N LEU A 3 -0.82 22.30 8.64
CA LEU A 3 -1.62 22.38 7.44
C LEU A 3 -1.46 21.16 6.58
N VAL A 4 -0.40 20.41 6.85
CA VAL A 4 -0.10 19.29 6.03
C VAL A 4 0.06 18.08 6.86
N ASP A 5 -0.55 17.03 6.47
CA ASP A 5 -0.45 15.80 7.18
C ASP A 5 0.26 14.76 6.32
N GLY A 6 1.46 14.38 6.73
CA GLY A 6 2.19 13.35 6.03
C GLY A 6 1.46 12.02 6.00
N GLU A 7 0.48 11.85 6.88
CA GLU A 7 -0.30 10.62 6.89
C GLU A 7 -1.21 10.50 5.69
N GLU A 8 -1.37 11.57 4.91
CA GLU A 8 -2.17 11.51 3.68
C GLU A 8 -1.38 10.89 2.52
N THR A 9 -0.06 10.85 2.63
CA THR A 9 0.77 10.26 1.58
C THR A 9 0.93 8.77 1.83
N VAL A 10 0.55 7.97 0.86
CA VAL A 10 0.63 6.52 0.97
C VAL A 10 2.01 6.03 0.54
N VAL A 11 2.61 5.14 1.30
CA VAL A 11 3.90 4.56 0.96
C VAL A 11 3.70 3.18 0.37
N LEU A 12 4.15 2.98 -0.86
CA LEU A 12 4.09 1.69 -1.53
C LEU A 12 5.49 1.06 -1.41
N VAL A 13 5.57 -0.11 -0.81
CA VAL A 13 6.86 -0.75 -0.54
C VAL A 13 7.07 -1.96 -1.44
N THR A 14 8.16 -1.96 -2.19
CA THR A 14 8.52 -3.08 -3.06
C THR A 14 9.82 -3.71 -2.57
N GLY A 15 10.13 -4.91 -3.04
CA GLY A 15 11.37 -5.57 -2.67
C GLY A 15 12.58 -4.92 -3.32
N SER A 16 13.75 -5.09 -2.71
CA SER A 16 14.98 -4.43 -3.16
C SER A 16 15.77 -5.22 -4.19
N SER A 17 15.55 -6.53 -4.30
CA SER A 17 16.32 -7.33 -5.25
C SER A 17 15.98 -6.93 -6.69
N ALA A 18 16.89 -7.18 -7.61
CA ALA A 18 16.65 -6.86 -9.02
C ALA A 18 15.41 -7.59 -9.55
N ASN A 19 15.22 -8.84 -9.14
CA ASN A 19 14.08 -9.63 -9.58
C ASN A 19 12.77 -9.07 -9.02
N ALA A 20 12.74 -8.71 -7.75
CA ALA A 20 11.56 -8.11 -7.15
C ALA A 20 11.23 -6.77 -7.82
N ARG A 21 12.25 -5.96 -8.09
CA ARG A 21 12.00 -4.67 -8.73
C ARG A 21 11.44 -4.84 -10.14
N ALA A 22 11.95 -5.82 -10.87
CA ALA A 22 11.48 -6.06 -12.24
C ALA A 22 10.01 -6.51 -12.25
N LYS A 23 9.60 -7.29 -11.26
CA LYS A 23 8.23 -7.81 -11.21
C LYS A 23 7.25 -6.88 -10.53
N ASP A 24 7.64 -6.28 -9.43
CA ASP A 24 6.70 -5.57 -8.57
C ASP A 24 6.66 -4.06 -8.78
N THR A 25 7.76 -3.46 -9.24
CA THR A 25 7.78 -2.01 -9.45
C THR A 25 6.73 -1.55 -10.49
N PRO A 26 6.53 -2.26 -11.62
CA PRO A 26 5.47 -1.85 -12.54
C PRO A 26 4.08 -1.86 -11.89
N LEU A 27 3.83 -2.80 -10.99
CA LEU A 27 2.56 -2.87 -10.29
C LEU A 27 2.43 -1.71 -9.30
N ALA A 28 3.51 -1.38 -8.62
CA ALA A 28 3.54 -0.24 -7.71
C ALA A 28 3.31 1.06 -8.48
N GLU A 29 3.90 1.20 -9.67
CA GLU A 29 3.70 2.39 -10.50
C GLU A 29 2.24 2.51 -10.95
N TRP A 30 1.63 1.40 -11.33
CA TRP A 30 0.22 1.40 -11.71
C TRP A 30 -0.65 1.84 -10.52
N LEU A 31 -0.39 1.28 -9.34
CA LEU A 31 -1.16 1.63 -8.15
C LEU A 31 -0.92 3.09 -7.75
N ARG A 32 0.31 3.57 -7.88
CA ARG A 32 0.64 4.95 -7.60
C ARG A 32 -0.19 5.89 -8.47
N GLN A 33 -0.30 5.56 -9.76
CA GLN A 33 -1.10 6.37 -10.66
C GLN A 33 -2.57 6.38 -10.25
N GLU A 34 -3.08 5.23 -9.81
CA GLU A 34 -4.46 5.15 -9.35
C GLU A 34 -4.69 6.02 -8.11
N ILE A 35 -3.74 6.03 -7.19
CA ILE A 35 -3.83 6.82 -5.97
C ILE A 35 -3.70 8.31 -6.31
N ASP A 36 -2.70 8.67 -7.10
CA ASP A 36 -2.44 10.07 -7.44
C ASP A 36 -3.63 10.68 -8.18
N ARG A 37 -4.26 9.91 -9.07
CA ARG A 37 -5.42 10.37 -9.80
C ARG A 37 -6.58 10.69 -8.85
N ARG A 38 -6.77 9.84 -7.84
CA ARG A 38 -7.82 10.05 -6.86
C ARG A 38 -7.52 11.23 -5.92
N GLY A 39 -6.26 11.59 -5.81
CA GLY A 39 -5.84 12.72 -4.98
C GLY A 39 -6.17 14.08 -5.59
N GLY A 40 -6.49 14.10 -6.89
CA GLY A 40 -6.96 15.32 -7.54
C GLY A 40 -5.98 16.49 -7.52
N GLY A 41 -4.68 16.21 -7.47
CA GLY A 41 -3.67 17.27 -7.47
C GLY A 41 -3.39 17.89 -6.11
N MET A 42 -4.01 17.39 -5.05
CA MET A 42 -3.73 17.92 -3.71
C MET A 42 -2.35 17.43 -3.26
N ALA A 43 -1.57 18.34 -2.70
CA ALA A 43 -0.13 18.14 -2.47
C ALA A 43 0.27 16.86 -1.74
N TYR A 44 -0.48 16.40 -0.77
CA TYR A 44 -0.09 15.25 0.02
C TYR A 44 -0.95 14.01 -0.26
N ARG A 45 -1.94 14.14 -1.14
CA ARG A 45 -2.81 13.02 -1.50
C ARG A 45 -2.24 12.30 -2.69
N ARG A 46 -1.16 11.60 -2.43
CA ARG A 46 -0.41 10.89 -3.45
C ARG A 46 0.24 9.65 -2.86
N ALA A 47 0.92 8.88 -3.70
CA ALA A 47 1.69 7.75 -3.24
C ALA A 47 3.16 7.92 -3.64
N ILE A 48 4.05 7.35 -2.84
CA ILE A 48 5.46 7.29 -3.17
C ILE A 48 5.88 5.82 -3.12
N ILE A 49 6.87 5.45 -3.91
CA ILE A 49 7.37 4.08 -3.96
C ILE A 49 8.73 4.03 -3.28
N VAL A 50 8.88 3.09 -2.33
CA VAL A 50 10.11 2.94 -1.56
C VAL A 50 10.45 1.46 -1.51
N GLN A 51 11.73 1.14 -1.61
CA GLN A 51 12.17 -0.25 -1.46
C GLN A 51 12.15 -0.65 0.01
N ASP A 52 11.98 -1.93 0.27
CA ASP A 52 11.82 -2.46 1.63
C ASP A 52 13.01 -2.12 2.53
N GLU A 53 14.24 -2.18 2.01
CA GLU A 53 15.41 -1.85 2.81
C GLU A 53 15.35 -0.41 3.29
N ARG A 54 14.96 0.50 2.42
CA ARG A 54 14.87 1.90 2.78
C ARG A 54 13.75 2.13 3.78
N TYR A 55 12.62 1.47 3.57
CA TYR A 55 11.49 1.59 4.47
C TYR A 55 11.88 1.17 5.89
N VAL A 56 12.55 0.03 6.01
CA VAL A 56 12.94 -0.49 7.31
C VAL A 56 13.90 0.47 8.03
N ARG A 57 14.79 1.10 7.27
CA ARG A 57 15.78 1.99 7.86
C ARG A 57 15.30 3.42 8.09
N THR A 58 14.09 3.73 7.69
CA THR A 58 13.58 5.10 7.78
C THR A 58 12.31 5.13 8.63
N PRO A 59 12.44 5.20 9.97
CA PRO A 59 11.27 5.13 10.86
C PRO A 59 10.19 6.17 10.56
N ALA A 60 10.55 7.32 10.03
CA ALA A 60 9.56 8.34 9.69
C ALA A 60 8.54 7.85 8.66
N LEU A 61 8.92 6.87 7.82
CA LEU A 61 8.00 6.34 6.83
C LEU A 61 6.92 5.45 7.47
N HIS A 62 7.19 4.95 8.68
CA HIS A 62 6.27 4.03 9.35
C HIS A 62 5.00 4.72 9.84
N ASP A 63 4.98 6.04 9.85
CA ASP A 63 3.80 6.79 10.25
C ASP A 63 2.82 6.99 9.09
N HIS A 64 3.23 6.61 7.89
CA HIS A 64 2.38 6.74 6.71
C HIS A 64 1.55 5.48 6.48
N PRO A 65 0.38 5.59 5.85
CA PRO A 65 -0.31 4.41 5.36
C PRO A 65 0.62 3.64 4.44
N THR A 66 0.72 2.34 4.64
CA THR A 66 1.71 1.50 3.96
C THR A 66 1.06 0.35 3.22
N ILE A 67 1.41 0.19 1.94
CA ILE A 67 0.97 -0.94 1.14
C ILE A 67 2.22 -1.66 0.63
N ALA A 68 2.43 -2.91 1.10
CA ALA A 68 3.53 -3.72 0.62
C ALA A 68 3.06 -4.52 -0.59
N ILE A 69 3.83 -4.50 -1.66
CA ILE A 69 3.52 -5.19 -2.91
C ILE A 69 4.61 -6.21 -3.20
N GLY A 70 4.24 -7.45 -3.35
CA GLY A 70 5.16 -8.55 -3.62
C GLY A 70 5.18 -9.55 -2.49
N GLY A 71 5.69 -10.74 -2.78
CA GLY A 71 5.63 -11.87 -1.85
C GLY A 71 6.54 -11.72 -0.65
N PRO A 72 6.22 -12.42 0.43
CA PRO A 72 7.03 -12.38 1.65
C PRO A 72 8.49 -12.82 1.43
N GLY A 73 8.74 -13.63 0.42
CA GLY A 73 10.09 -14.11 0.15
C GLY A 73 10.99 -13.08 -0.52
N THR A 74 10.43 -12.00 -1.05
CA THR A 74 11.21 -11.00 -1.78
C THR A 74 11.02 -9.59 -1.25
N ASN A 75 10.17 -9.41 -0.25
CA ASN A 75 9.87 -8.10 0.31
C ASN A 75 9.79 -8.25 1.82
N ASP A 76 10.75 -7.69 2.54
CA ASP A 76 10.83 -7.84 3.99
C ASP A 76 9.66 -7.21 4.72
N VAL A 77 9.10 -6.15 4.18
CA VAL A 77 7.92 -5.52 4.79
C VAL A 77 6.71 -6.43 4.59
N ALA A 78 6.58 -7.03 3.41
CA ALA A 78 5.50 -7.97 3.15
C ALA A 78 5.64 -9.21 4.05
N GLN A 79 6.87 -9.64 4.32
CA GLN A 79 7.07 -10.78 5.20
C GLN A 79 6.55 -10.48 6.61
N HIS A 80 6.86 -9.31 7.12
CA HIS A 80 6.39 -8.90 8.44
C HIS A 80 4.86 -8.76 8.46
N LEU A 81 4.32 -8.03 7.49
CA LEU A 81 2.88 -7.77 7.47
C LEU A 81 2.06 -9.04 7.23
N SER A 82 2.58 -9.98 6.43
CA SER A 82 1.83 -11.19 6.15
C SER A 82 1.63 -12.05 7.39
N GLN A 83 2.46 -11.87 8.39
CA GLN A 83 2.36 -12.63 9.64
C GLN A 83 1.37 -12.01 10.62
N ILE A 84 1.06 -10.74 10.49
CA ILE A 84 0.22 -10.04 11.45
C ILE A 84 -1.12 -9.57 10.90
N LEU A 85 -1.26 -9.47 9.58
CA LEU A 85 -2.50 -8.96 8.99
C LEU A 85 -3.45 -10.10 8.61
N PRO A 86 -4.74 -9.93 8.87
CA PRO A 86 -5.71 -10.94 8.46
C PRO A 86 -5.88 -10.98 6.96
N LEU A 87 -6.31 -12.13 6.47
CA LEU A 87 -6.55 -12.35 5.07
C LEU A 87 -7.97 -11.88 4.73
N VAL A 88 -8.07 -10.96 3.78
CA VAL A 88 -9.38 -10.42 3.37
C VAL A 88 -9.84 -11.04 2.05
N ILE A 89 -8.93 -11.19 1.10
CA ILE A 89 -9.23 -11.83 -0.18
C ILE A 89 -8.17 -12.87 -0.45
N ALA A 90 -8.60 -14.06 -0.84
CA ALA A 90 -7.69 -15.10 -1.29
C ALA A 90 -8.36 -15.84 -2.43
N LYS A 91 -7.65 -16.03 -3.53
CA LYS A 91 -8.18 -16.77 -4.66
C LYS A 91 -7.24 -17.88 -5.06
N GLU A 92 -7.77 -19.09 -5.14
CA GLU A 92 -7.04 -20.26 -5.60
C GLU A 92 -5.74 -20.51 -4.85
N GLU A 93 -5.66 -20.06 -3.63
CA GLU A 93 -4.46 -20.19 -2.79
C GLU A 93 -3.22 -19.61 -3.47
N ARG A 94 -3.41 -18.65 -4.36
CA ARG A 94 -2.31 -18.04 -5.10
C ARG A 94 -2.26 -16.53 -4.98
N MET A 95 -3.38 -15.89 -4.68
CA MET A 95 -3.45 -14.44 -4.62
C MET A 95 -4.03 -14.02 -3.28
N PHE A 96 -3.41 -13.05 -2.64
CA PHE A 96 -3.75 -12.68 -1.27
C PHE A 96 -3.79 -11.16 -1.08
N VAL A 97 -4.85 -10.68 -0.42
CA VAL A 97 -4.96 -9.30 0.05
C VAL A 97 -5.12 -9.39 1.55
N GLN A 98 -4.18 -8.81 2.29
CA GLN A 98 -4.18 -8.86 3.74
C GLN A 98 -4.27 -7.45 4.31
N MET A 99 -5.20 -7.24 5.22
CA MET A 99 -5.39 -5.96 5.88
C MET A 99 -6.41 -6.12 6.98
N HIS A 100 -6.46 -5.20 7.94
CA HIS A 100 -7.58 -5.16 8.88
C HIS A 100 -8.76 -4.48 8.19
N LEU A 101 -9.94 -5.07 8.29
CA LEU A 101 -11.11 -4.49 7.64
C LEU A 101 -11.51 -3.15 8.24
N ASP A 102 -11.19 -2.92 9.52
CA ASP A 102 -11.43 -1.62 10.15
C ASP A 102 -10.31 -0.63 9.84
N LEU A 103 -9.36 -1.02 8.99
CA LEU A 103 -8.25 -0.20 8.53
C LEU A 103 -7.31 0.28 9.63
N ARG A 104 -7.39 -0.30 10.82
CA ARG A 104 -6.46 0.12 11.87
C ARG A 104 -5.03 -0.12 11.42
N GLY A 105 -4.15 0.79 11.78
CA GLY A 105 -2.75 0.73 11.41
C GLY A 105 -2.47 1.13 9.96
N TYR A 106 -3.50 1.19 9.11
CA TYR A 106 -3.38 1.56 7.70
C TYR A 106 -2.25 0.78 7.01
N GLN A 107 -2.22 -0.53 7.24
CA GLN A 107 -1.21 -1.40 6.65
C GLN A 107 -1.88 -2.45 5.79
N ILE A 108 -1.36 -2.65 4.59
CA ILE A 108 -1.92 -3.59 3.62
C ILE A 108 -0.78 -4.38 2.99
N ALA A 109 -1.00 -5.67 2.74
CA ALA A 109 -0.07 -6.50 1.99
C ALA A 109 -0.80 -7.10 0.80
N LEU A 110 -0.24 -6.89 -0.41
CA LEU A 110 -0.81 -7.37 -1.66
C LEU A 110 0.23 -8.28 -2.32
N TRP A 111 -0.06 -9.56 -2.43
CA TRP A 111 0.91 -10.48 -2.98
C TRP A 111 0.29 -11.74 -3.58
N GLY A 112 1.09 -12.47 -4.31
CA GLY A 112 0.68 -13.72 -4.89
C GLY A 112 1.87 -14.65 -5.01
N MET A 113 1.60 -15.88 -5.41
CA MET A 113 2.64 -16.90 -5.52
C MET A 113 3.55 -16.66 -6.72
N ASP A 114 3.12 -15.85 -7.67
CA ASP A 114 3.94 -15.46 -8.83
C ASP A 114 3.57 -14.03 -9.24
N ALA A 115 4.21 -13.53 -10.28
CA ALA A 115 4.00 -12.16 -10.74
C ALA A 115 2.55 -11.91 -11.15
N ASP A 116 1.95 -12.84 -11.86
CA ASP A 116 0.57 -12.68 -12.33
C ASP A 116 -0.42 -12.67 -11.15
N SER A 117 -0.17 -13.50 -10.15
CA SER A 117 -1.03 -13.53 -8.96
C SER A 117 -0.87 -12.27 -8.13
N THR A 118 0.35 -11.73 -8.05
CA THR A 118 0.57 -10.45 -7.37
C THR A 118 -0.17 -9.33 -8.09
N LYS A 119 -0.13 -9.35 -9.42
CA LYS A 119 -0.88 -8.37 -10.21
C LYS A 119 -2.37 -8.49 -9.92
N SER A 120 -2.89 -9.70 -9.83
CA SER A 120 -4.29 -9.94 -9.51
C SER A 120 -4.65 -9.38 -8.13
N ALA A 121 -3.74 -9.51 -7.15
CA ALA A 121 -3.98 -8.95 -5.82
C ALA A 121 -4.08 -7.43 -5.86
N VAL A 122 -3.18 -6.78 -6.60
CA VAL A 122 -3.20 -5.31 -6.72
C VAL A 122 -4.49 -4.87 -7.42
N GLU A 123 -4.86 -5.56 -8.50
CA GLU A 123 -6.09 -5.23 -9.23
C GLU A 123 -7.33 -5.45 -8.36
N ALA A 124 -7.38 -6.53 -7.59
CA ALA A 124 -8.52 -6.81 -6.73
C ALA A 124 -8.66 -5.76 -5.62
N PHE A 125 -7.54 -5.31 -5.07
CA PHE A 125 -7.55 -4.27 -4.04
C PHE A 125 -8.25 -3.03 -4.56
N VAL A 126 -8.04 -2.67 -5.81
CA VAL A 126 -8.69 -1.52 -6.42
C VAL A 126 -10.13 -1.84 -6.82
N SER A 127 -10.33 -2.94 -7.54
CA SER A 127 -11.65 -3.24 -8.11
C SER A 127 -12.70 -3.61 -7.06
N GLU A 128 -12.28 -4.17 -5.93
CA GLU A 128 -13.22 -4.50 -4.86
C GLU A 128 -13.50 -3.32 -3.93
N GLY A 129 -12.99 -2.15 -4.27
CA GLY A 129 -13.28 -0.93 -3.51
C GLY A 129 -12.43 -0.74 -2.26
N LEU A 130 -11.45 -1.61 -2.02
CA LEU A 130 -10.65 -1.51 -0.80
C LEU A 130 -9.73 -0.29 -0.82
N LEU A 131 -9.18 0.04 -2.00
CA LEU A 131 -8.36 1.26 -2.13
C LEU A 131 -9.21 2.49 -1.82
N ASP A 132 -10.40 2.57 -2.40
CA ASP A 132 -11.26 3.73 -2.16
C ASP A 132 -11.67 3.84 -0.69
N SER A 133 -11.89 2.71 -0.03
CA SER A 133 -12.19 2.71 1.40
C SER A 133 -11.01 3.26 2.21
N LEU A 134 -9.80 2.84 1.87
CA LEU A 134 -8.60 3.33 2.54
C LEU A 134 -8.45 4.83 2.35
N LEU A 135 -8.53 5.29 1.09
CA LEU A 135 -8.31 6.70 0.78
C LEU A 135 -9.39 7.58 1.39
N THR A 136 -10.64 7.11 1.40
CA THR A 136 -11.71 7.84 2.05
C THR A 136 -11.40 8.03 3.53
N ARG A 137 -10.87 6.98 4.16
CA ARG A 137 -10.57 7.04 5.58
C ARG A 137 -9.43 8.00 5.89
N ILE A 138 -8.32 7.92 5.15
CA ILE A 138 -7.15 8.75 5.44
C ILE A 138 -7.28 10.17 4.89
N TRP A 139 -8.11 10.37 3.87
CA TRP A 139 -8.27 11.69 3.25
C TRP A 139 -9.54 12.43 3.66
N SER A 140 -10.46 11.75 4.33
CA SER A 140 -11.71 12.40 4.69
C SER A 140 -11.57 13.37 5.85
N PHE A 141 -10.63 13.14 6.72
CA PHE A 141 -10.45 14.00 7.86
C PHE A 141 -9.96 15.37 7.42
N ARG A 142 -10.56 16.40 7.94
CA ARG A 142 -10.16 17.75 7.61
C ARG A 142 -10.06 18.56 8.86
N PRO A 143 -8.88 19.07 9.10
CA PRO A 143 -8.68 19.90 10.28
C PRO A 143 -9.45 21.17 10.13
N THR A 144 -9.93 21.35 8.95
CA THR A 144 -10.64 22.49 8.73
C THR A 144 -11.74 22.68 9.52
N THR A 145 -12.20 21.72 9.92
CA THR A 145 -13.34 21.86 10.64
C THR A 145 -13.13 22.91 11.56
N VAL A 146 -12.14 23.30 11.47
CA VAL A 146 -11.92 24.20 12.27
C VAL A 146 -12.11 25.37 11.90
N CYS A 147 -12.41 25.49 11.27
CA CYS A 147 -12.58 26.60 10.86
C CYS A 147 -12.58 27.50 11.35
#